data_8b5a7eb5d2a4e0c2c516901e467f3329
#
_entry.id   8b5a7eb5d2a4e0c2c516901e467f3329
#
_cell.length_a   1.000
_cell.length_b   1.000
_cell.length_c   1.000
_cell.angle_alpha   90.00
_cell.angle_beta   90.00
_cell.angle_gamma   90.00
#
_symmetry.space_group_name_H-M   'P 1'
#
loop_
_entity.id
_entity.type
_entity.pdbx_description
1 polymer ?
#
loop_
_entity_poly.entity_id
_entity_poly.type
_entity_poly.pdbx_seq_one_letter_code
_entity_poly.pdbx_strand_id
1 'polypeptide(L)'
;MARPPAAAPVLRAEPEPPRVEPAPQPAQPTAQPSEAPTTTSVSLQNPPGSTKAEKIAWLARQAERCEECRGLGTLRDTMVFSVGNPEATLMFVGEAPGFEEERQREPFVGPAGQLLTKIIQTMGLRRPEDIYISNIVKFRPLEGDARHQGTRNRKPSPIEMAAAVKYVLAEISVIQPKAIVALGATAAEGLLNLSGSVSAMRGRFHDLNGIPVMVTYHPSYLLRAEGDGPVRAKAEKRKVWEDMLKVMERLGLPISERQQKFFA
;
A
#
# COMPACT_ATOMS: atom_id res chain seq x y z
N MET A 1 -54.03 -39.10 -48.27
CA MET A 1 -53.68 -38.12 -49.33
C MET A 1 -52.77 -37.08 -48.66
N ALA A 2 -51.46 -37.15 -48.85
CA ALA A 2 -50.48 -36.26 -48.25
C ALA A 2 -50.21 -35.11 -49.22
N ARG A 3 -50.15 -33.91 -48.69
CA ARG A 3 -49.88 -32.64 -49.38
C ARG A 3 -48.37 -32.43 -49.52
N PRO A 4 -47.84 -32.05 -50.65
CA PRO A 4 -46.42 -31.86 -50.85
C PRO A 4 -45.91 -30.59 -50.20
N PRO A 5 -44.59 -30.49 -49.85
CA PRO A 5 -44.02 -29.35 -49.17
C PRO A 5 -43.77 -28.16 -50.13
N ALA A 6 -43.95 -26.95 -49.58
CA ALA A 6 -43.74 -25.70 -50.29
C ALA A 6 -42.28 -25.40 -50.53
N ALA A 7 -41.95 -24.88 -51.71
CA ALA A 7 -40.60 -24.51 -52.15
C ALA A 7 -40.09 -23.25 -51.42
N ALA A 8 -38.79 -23.24 -51.10
CA ALA A 8 -38.10 -22.11 -50.48
C ALA A 8 -37.85 -20.97 -51.49
N PRO A 9 -37.85 -19.71 -51.06
CA PRO A 9 -37.58 -18.56 -51.95
C PRO A 9 -36.09 -18.42 -52.27
N VAL A 10 -35.84 -18.19 -53.54
CA VAL A 10 -34.54 -17.88 -54.12
C VAL A 10 -34.12 -16.46 -53.74
N LEU A 11 -33.04 -16.29 -52.98
CA LEU A 11 -32.44 -15.00 -52.70
C LEU A 11 -31.77 -14.46 -53.99
N ARG A 12 -32.25 -13.28 -54.40
CA ARG A 12 -31.66 -12.48 -55.50
C ARG A 12 -30.39 -11.80 -54.94
N ALA A 13 -29.26 -11.95 -55.65
CA ALA A 13 -28.03 -11.23 -55.35
C ALA A 13 -28.19 -9.74 -55.58
N GLU A 14 -27.77 -8.93 -54.61
CA GLU A 14 -27.62 -7.50 -54.76
C GLU A 14 -26.39 -7.12 -55.59
N PRO A 15 -26.43 -6.08 -56.38
CA PRO A 15 -25.28 -5.64 -57.17
C PRO A 15 -24.22 -4.96 -56.30
N GLU A 16 -22.93 -5.29 -56.55
CA GLU A 16 -21.77 -4.65 -55.93
C GLU A 16 -21.74 -3.11 -56.22
N PRO A 17 -21.37 -2.31 -55.21
CA PRO A 17 -21.17 -0.86 -55.39
C PRO A 17 -19.88 -0.59 -56.22
N PRO A 18 -19.84 0.51 -56.98
CA PRO A 18 -18.73 0.85 -57.84
C PRO A 18 -17.46 1.17 -57.05
N ARG A 19 -16.33 0.65 -57.51
CA ARG A 19 -14.98 0.86 -56.99
C ARG A 19 -14.57 2.31 -57.17
N VAL A 20 -14.39 3.05 -56.08
CA VAL A 20 -13.87 4.41 -56.06
C VAL A 20 -12.34 4.36 -56.03
N GLU A 21 -11.67 4.90 -57.02
CA GLU A 21 -10.20 5.09 -57.02
C GLU A 21 -9.80 6.11 -55.90
N PRO A 22 -8.74 5.88 -55.16
CA PRO A 22 -8.30 6.84 -54.15
C PRO A 22 -7.65 8.06 -54.79
N ALA A 23 -8.11 9.26 -54.36
CA ALA A 23 -7.53 10.53 -54.72
C ALA A 23 -6.07 10.67 -54.22
N PRO A 24 -5.21 11.41 -54.91
CA PRO A 24 -3.82 11.61 -54.52
C PRO A 24 -3.72 12.37 -53.18
N GLN A 25 -2.96 11.81 -52.23
CA GLN A 25 -2.68 12.42 -50.91
C GLN A 25 -1.77 13.66 -51.13
N PRO A 26 -2.06 14.78 -50.42
CA PRO A 26 -1.13 15.90 -50.40
C PRO A 26 0.14 15.53 -49.59
N ALA A 27 1.30 15.97 -50.12
CA ALA A 27 2.63 15.75 -49.53
C ALA A 27 2.66 16.29 -48.08
N GLN A 28 3.10 15.39 -47.15
CA GLN A 28 3.36 15.76 -45.78
C GLN A 28 4.60 16.66 -45.69
N PRO A 29 4.59 17.74 -44.91
CA PRO A 29 5.81 18.49 -44.63
C PRO A 29 6.73 17.66 -43.75
N THR A 30 7.98 17.51 -44.16
CA THR A 30 9.06 16.91 -43.39
C THR A 30 9.29 17.73 -42.12
N ALA A 31 8.75 17.22 -40.99
CA ALA A 31 9.08 17.76 -39.70
C ALA A 31 10.50 17.29 -39.33
N GLN A 32 11.41 18.25 -39.15
CA GLN A 32 12.70 18.02 -38.51
C GLN A 32 12.49 17.47 -37.10
N PRO A 33 13.28 16.52 -36.62
CA PRO A 33 13.17 16.05 -35.24
C PRO A 33 13.57 17.19 -34.31
N SER A 34 12.58 17.79 -33.65
CA SER A 34 12.81 18.61 -32.45
C SER A 34 13.33 17.66 -31.38
N GLU A 35 14.58 17.86 -30.97
CA GLU A 35 15.14 17.23 -29.78
C GLU A 35 14.28 17.63 -28.58
N ALA A 36 13.38 16.72 -28.17
CA ALA A 36 12.73 16.83 -26.88
C ALA A 36 13.81 16.74 -25.78
N PRO A 37 13.74 17.57 -24.73
CA PRO A 37 14.68 17.47 -23.64
C PRO A 37 14.62 16.05 -23.05
N THR A 38 15.72 15.35 -23.06
CA THR A 38 15.86 14.03 -22.44
C THR A 38 15.68 14.17 -20.93
N THR A 39 14.45 14.20 -20.49
CA THR A 39 14.12 14.07 -19.07
C THR A 39 14.46 12.63 -18.72
N THR A 40 15.64 12.39 -18.18
CA THR A 40 16.01 11.12 -17.59
C THR A 40 14.96 10.83 -16.53
N SER A 41 14.01 9.97 -16.84
CA SER A 41 12.98 9.54 -15.88
C SER A 41 13.67 8.72 -14.81
N VAL A 42 14.04 9.37 -13.71
CA VAL A 42 14.67 8.71 -12.56
C VAL A 42 13.61 7.75 -11.98
N SER A 43 13.91 6.45 -12.09
CA SER A 43 13.03 5.40 -11.62
C SER A 43 12.91 5.43 -10.10
N LEU A 44 11.70 5.28 -9.55
CA LEU A 44 11.47 5.11 -8.11
C LEU A 44 12.23 3.91 -7.53
N GLN A 45 12.57 2.92 -8.37
CA GLN A 45 13.33 1.73 -7.97
C GLN A 45 14.82 2.01 -7.73
N ASN A 46 15.34 3.09 -8.29
CA ASN A 46 16.73 3.51 -8.08
C ASN A 46 16.82 5.01 -7.78
N PRO A 47 16.34 5.44 -6.60
CA PRO A 47 16.34 6.86 -6.24
C PRO A 47 17.77 7.39 -6.11
N PRO A 48 18.04 8.64 -6.54
CA PRO A 48 19.35 9.25 -6.42
C PRO A 48 19.66 9.55 -4.95
N GLY A 49 20.95 9.49 -4.62
CA GLY A 49 21.50 9.77 -3.30
C GLY A 49 22.62 8.79 -2.93
N SER A 50 23.54 9.25 -2.11
CA SER A 50 24.67 8.46 -1.61
C SER A 50 24.30 7.65 -0.38
N THR A 51 23.35 8.13 0.42
CA THR A 51 22.87 7.48 1.64
C THR A 51 21.41 7.04 1.50
N LYS A 52 20.96 6.08 2.31
CA LYS A 52 19.55 5.69 2.38
C LYS A 52 18.66 6.88 2.77
N ALA A 53 19.12 7.73 3.69
CA ALA A 53 18.38 8.91 4.12
C ALA A 53 18.12 9.89 2.95
N GLU A 54 19.13 10.16 2.12
CA GLU A 54 18.99 11.00 0.92
C GLU A 54 17.99 10.40 -0.08
N LYS A 55 18.07 9.09 -0.30
CA LYS A 55 17.15 8.35 -1.17
C LYS A 55 15.70 8.41 -0.67
N ILE A 56 15.49 8.21 0.63
CA ILE A 56 14.18 8.33 1.28
C ILE A 56 13.63 9.76 1.18
N ALA A 57 14.47 10.77 1.42
CA ALA A 57 14.07 12.18 1.27
C ALA A 57 13.69 12.52 -0.18
N TRP A 58 14.37 11.92 -1.15
CA TRP A 58 13.99 12.07 -2.56
C TRP A 58 12.65 11.41 -2.86
N LEU A 59 12.43 10.16 -2.40
CA LEU A 59 11.15 9.45 -2.54
C LEU A 59 9.99 10.23 -1.92
N ALA A 60 10.19 10.86 -0.77
CA ALA A 60 9.19 11.71 -0.13
C ALA A 60 8.77 12.88 -1.05
N ARG A 61 9.74 13.57 -1.66
CA ARG A 61 9.44 14.65 -2.61
C ARG A 61 8.69 14.16 -3.86
N GLN A 62 8.99 12.95 -4.35
CA GLN A 62 8.24 12.37 -5.48
C GLN A 62 6.81 11.98 -5.06
N ALA A 63 6.64 11.39 -3.89
CA ALA A 63 5.32 11.04 -3.38
C ALA A 63 4.44 12.28 -3.16
N GLU A 64 4.99 13.37 -2.63
CA GLU A 64 4.26 14.63 -2.43
C GLU A 64 3.73 15.22 -3.74
N ARG A 65 4.47 15.04 -4.85
CA ARG A 65 4.12 15.52 -6.19
C ARG A 65 3.41 14.49 -7.06
N CYS A 66 2.96 13.37 -6.48
CA CYS A 66 2.36 12.28 -7.23
C CYS A 66 1.08 12.72 -7.94
N GLU A 67 1.17 13.02 -9.24
CA GLU A 67 0.03 13.42 -10.07
C GLU A 67 -1.04 12.34 -10.12
N GLU A 68 -0.64 11.07 -10.19
CA GLU A 68 -1.57 9.94 -10.20
C GLU A 68 -2.41 9.89 -8.91
N CYS A 69 -1.79 10.01 -7.72
CA CYS A 69 -2.51 10.03 -6.45
C CYS A 69 -3.41 11.28 -6.34
N ARG A 70 -2.91 12.45 -6.72
CA ARG A 70 -3.65 13.72 -6.65
C ARG A 70 -4.78 13.79 -7.67
N GLY A 71 -4.56 13.26 -8.86
CA GLY A 71 -5.55 13.24 -9.94
C GLY A 71 -6.77 12.37 -9.65
N LEU A 72 -6.71 11.46 -8.67
CA LEU A 72 -7.88 10.68 -8.23
C LEU A 72 -8.99 11.54 -7.62
N GLY A 73 -8.65 12.69 -7.00
CA GLY A 73 -9.63 13.54 -6.32
C GLY A 73 -10.31 12.88 -5.10
N THR A 74 -9.87 11.70 -4.68
CA THR A 74 -10.44 10.90 -3.59
C THR A 74 -9.51 10.78 -2.39
N LEU A 75 -8.37 11.45 -2.46
CA LEU A 75 -7.38 11.57 -1.39
C LEU A 75 -7.28 13.01 -0.91
N ARG A 76 -6.91 13.21 0.35
CA ARG A 76 -6.62 14.53 0.90
C ARG A 76 -5.27 15.04 0.42
N ASP A 77 -5.04 16.36 0.52
CA ASP A 77 -3.85 17.00 -0.04
C ASP A 77 -2.59 16.83 0.82
N THR A 78 -2.76 16.63 2.12
CA THR A 78 -1.63 16.52 3.04
C THR A 78 -1.00 15.14 2.96
N MET A 79 0.27 15.09 2.54
CA MET A 79 1.04 13.87 2.54
C MET A 79 1.57 13.52 3.94
N VAL A 80 1.48 12.23 4.27
CA VAL A 80 2.11 11.61 5.44
C VAL A 80 3.01 10.50 4.91
N PHE A 81 4.33 10.74 4.88
CA PHE A 81 5.23 9.81 4.20
C PHE A 81 5.60 8.62 5.11
N SER A 82 6.68 8.72 5.82
CA SER A 82 7.22 7.66 6.69
C SER A 82 8.00 8.28 7.84
N VAL A 83 8.33 7.49 8.85
CA VAL A 83 9.16 7.89 9.99
C VAL A 83 10.04 6.73 10.44
N GLY A 84 11.22 7.03 10.95
CA GLY A 84 12.13 6.06 11.53
C GLY A 84 13.51 6.06 10.90
N ASN A 85 14.29 5.07 11.28
CA ASN A 85 15.68 4.95 10.87
C ASN A 85 15.78 4.27 9.48
N PRO A 86 16.37 4.93 8.46
CA PRO A 86 16.59 4.31 7.15
C PRO A 86 17.49 3.07 7.18
N GLU A 87 18.27 2.88 8.25
CA GLU A 87 19.10 1.68 8.46
C GLU A 87 18.40 0.60 9.30
N ALA A 88 17.11 0.75 9.62
CA ALA A 88 16.37 -0.19 10.43
C ALA A 88 16.29 -1.59 9.79
N THR A 89 16.42 -2.62 10.62
CA THR A 89 16.26 -4.02 10.21
C THR A 89 14.80 -4.49 10.25
N LEU A 90 13.91 -3.73 10.91
CA LEU A 90 12.48 -4.00 11.05
C LEU A 90 11.67 -2.82 10.49
N MET A 91 10.73 -3.14 9.60
CA MET A 91 9.81 -2.17 9.02
C MET A 91 8.37 -2.55 9.35
N PHE A 92 7.58 -1.57 9.77
CA PHE A 92 6.12 -1.70 9.92
C PHE A 92 5.42 -0.99 8.76
N VAL A 93 4.44 -1.64 8.16
CA VAL A 93 3.64 -1.07 7.07
C VAL A 93 2.17 -1.16 7.40
N GLY A 94 1.52 0.00 7.44
CA GLY A 94 0.08 0.12 7.66
C GLY A 94 -0.72 0.39 6.38
N GLU A 95 -1.97 0.83 6.56
CA GLU A 95 -2.95 1.04 5.50
C GLU A 95 -2.80 2.44 4.87
N ALA A 96 -3.13 3.47 5.60
CA ALA A 96 -3.17 4.87 5.19
C ALA A 96 -3.15 5.78 6.42
N PRO A 97 -2.82 7.09 6.28
CA PRO A 97 -2.94 8.06 7.36
C PRO A 97 -4.38 8.24 7.82
N GLY A 98 -4.57 8.44 9.12
CA GLY A 98 -5.80 8.92 9.71
C GLY A 98 -5.80 10.44 9.94
N PHE A 99 -6.79 10.92 10.70
CA PHE A 99 -6.95 12.35 11.01
C PHE A 99 -5.76 12.94 11.76
N GLU A 100 -5.29 12.25 12.80
CA GLU A 100 -4.17 12.75 13.63
C GLU A 100 -2.85 12.70 12.84
N GLU A 101 -2.65 11.67 12.03
CA GLU A 101 -1.50 11.52 11.16
C GLU A 101 -1.45 12.63 10.09
N GLU A 102 -2.59 12.95 9.47
CA GLU A 102 -2.71 14.07 8.52
C GLU A 102 -2.37 15.40 9.19
N ARG A 103 -2.87 15.63 10.41
CA ARG A 103 -2.65 16.88 11.17
C ARG A 103 -1.19 17.08 11.56
N GLN A 104 -0.51 15.98 11.97
CA GLN A 104 0.86 16.02 12.46
C GLN A 104 1.90 15.71 11.38
N ARG A 105 1.45 15.27 10.19
CA ARG A 105 2.29 14.83 9.06
C ARG A 105 3.27 13.70 9.43
N GLU A 106 2.87 12.86 10.38
CA GLU A 106 3.66 11.72 10.81
C GLU A 106 2.76 10.47 10.91
N PRO A 107 3.23 9.28 10.41
CA PRO A 107 2.44 8.05 10.47
C PRO A 107 2.35 7.51 11.89
N PHE A 108 1.20 6.95 12.25
CA PHE A 108 0.97 6.29 13.52
C PHE A 108 1.20 7.17 14.77
N VAL A 109 0.60 8.36 14.82
CA VAL A 109 0.61 9.27 15.98
C VAL A 109 -0.70 9.27 16.76
N GLY A 110 -1.81 8.88 16.13
CA GLY A 110 -3.11 8.73 16.76
C GLY A 110 -3.18 7.55 17.75
N PRO A 111 -4.37 7.23 18.30
CA PRO A 111 -4.52 6.14 19.29
C PRO A 111 -3.97 4.78 18.83
N ALA A 112 -4.19 4.42 17.56
CA ALA A 112 -3.63 3.21 16.96
C ALA A 112 -2.09 3.24 16.94
N GLY A 113 -1.51 4.38 16.62
CA GLY A 113 -0.07 4.61 16.63
C GLY A 113 0.55 4.55 18.01
N GLN A 114 -0.13 5.09 19.02
CA GLN A 114 0.30 4.99 20.42
C GLN A 114 0.32 3.52 20.90
N LEU A 115 -0.68 2.72 20.48
CA LEU A 115 -0.67 1.29 20.77
C LEU A 115 0.48 0.57 20.04
N LEU A 116 0.74 0.92 18.78
CA LEU A 116 1.89 0.38 18.03
C LEU A 116 3.21 0.72 18.75
N THR A 117 3.36 1.95 19.23
CA THR A 117 4.53 2.37 20.01
C THR A 117 4.74 1.52 21.26
N LYS A 118 3.65 1.21 21.99
CA LYS A 118 3.71 0.31 23.15
C LYS A 118 4.13 -1.12 22.78
N ILE A 119 3.67 -1.63 21.63
CA ILE A 119 4.08 -2.94 21.12
C ILE A 119 5.58 -2.93 20.81
N ILE A 120 6.08 -1.93 20.08
CA ILE A 120 7.50 -1.76 19.74
C ILE A 120 8.36 -1.71 21.02
N GLN A 121 7.96 -0.89 21.99
CA GLN A 121 8.65 -0.79 23.30
C GLN A 121 8.65 -2.13 24.06
N THR A 122 7.56 -2.89 23.98
CA THR A 122 7.47 -4.22 24.61
C THR A 122 8.40 -5.22 23.92
N MET A 123 8.69 -5.06 22.63
CA MET A 123 9.72 -5.82 21.92
C MET A 123 11.16 -5.42 22.35
N GLY A 124 11.34 -4.37 23.15
CA GLY A 124 12.65 -3.85 23.55
C GLY A 124 13.26 -2.89 22.52
N LEU A 125 12.45 -2.40 21.58
CA LEU A 125 12.87 -1.48 20.52
C LEU A 125 12.40 -0.06 20.81
N ARG A 126 13.13 0.93 20.26
CA ARG A 126 12.82 2.35 20.37
C ARG A 126 12.22 2.85 19.07
N ARG A 127 11.21 3.70 19.19
CA ARG A 127 10.67 4.46 18.07
C ARG A 127 11.17 5.91 18.21
N PRO A 128 11.75 6.52 17.15
CA PRO A 128 11.92 5.99 15.78
C PRO A 128 13.28 5.33 15.49
N GLU A 129 14.17 5.19 16.49
CA GLU A 129 15.60 4.91 16.29
C GLU A 129 15.88 3.51 15.73
N ASP A 130 15.10 2.49 16.16
CA ASP A 130 15.40 1.08 15.86
C ASP A 130 14.50 0.50 14.76
N ILE A 131 13.48 1.25 14.32
CA ILE A 131 12.47 0.78 13.35
C ILE A 131 12.19 1.80 12.25
N TYR A 132 11.51 1.34 11.19
CA TYR A 132 10.97 2.20 10.15
C TYR A 132 9.47 1.95 9.99
N ILE A 133 8.66 3.00 9.86
CA ILE A 133 7.21 2.91 9.77
C ILE A 133 6.72 3.63 8.51
N SER A 134 5.86 2.96 7.76
CA SER A 134 5.24 3.50 6.56
C SER A 134 3.79 3.01 6.39
N ASN A 135 3.12 3.47 5.34
CA ASN A 135 1.80 3.05 4.93
C ASN A 135 1.76 2.72 3.42
N ILE A 136 0.81 1.90 2.99
CA ILE A 136 0.56 1.63 1.56
C ILE A 136 0.20 2.93 0.85
N VAL A 137 -0.75 3.71 1.41
CA VAL A 137 -1.17 4.99 0.86
C VAL A 137 -0.58 6.13 1.70
N LYS A 138 -0.03 7.16 1.04
CA LYS A 138 0.64 8.28 1.71
C LYS A 138 -0.27 9.46 2.01
N PHE A 139 -1.50 9.40 1.57
CA PHE A 139 -2.51 10.44 1.74
C PHE A 139 -3.73 9.86 2.44
N ARG A 140 -4.37 10.63 3.29
CA ARG A 140 -5.60 10.20 3.95
C ARG A 140 -6.73 10.05 2.92
N PRO A 141 -7.42 8.90 2.85
CA PRO A 141 -8.58 8.75 1.98
C PRO A 141 -9.70 9.73 2.36
N LEU A 142 -10.25 10.41 1.35
CA LEU A 142 -11.34 11.36 1.50
C LEU A 142 -12.67 10.62 1.66
N GLU A 143 -13.45 10.97 2.68
CA GLU A 143 -14.80 10.45 2.92
C GLU A 143 -15.81 11.60 2.86
N GLY A 144 -16.57 11.65 1.77
CA GLY A 144 -17.52 12.73 1.52
C GLY A 144 -16.84 14.05 1.17
N ASP A 145 -17.35 15.16 1.69
CA ASP A 145 -16.76 16.50 1.51
C ASP A 145 -15.57 16.67 2.47
N ALA A 146 -14.44 17.13 1.93
CA ALA A 146 -13.20 17.37 2.69
C ALA A 146 -13.40 18.29 3.91
N ARG A 147 -14.29 19.29 3.81
CA ARG A 147 -14.59 20.25 4.88
C ARG A 147 -15.38 19.62 6.02
N HIS A 148 -16.15 18.57 5.74
CA HIS A 148 -17.06 17.92 6.68
C HIS A 148 -16.62 16.49 7.08
N GLN A 149 -15.47 16.01 6.61
CA GLN A 149 -14.98 14.69 6.96
C GLN A 149 -14.67 14.54 8.46
N GLY A 150 -14.14 15.58 9.11
CA GLY A 150 -13.77 15.52 10.52
C GLY A 150 -12.77 14.41 10.80
N THR A 151 -13.01 13.63 11.86
CA THR A 151 -12.12 12.51 12.27
C THR A 151 -12.42 11.18 11.60
N ARG A 152 -13.43 11.10 10.71
CA ARG A 152 -13.80 9.84 10.04
C ARG A 152 -12.69 9.38 9.10
N ASN A 153 -12.39 8.10 9.15
CA ASN A 153 -11.41 7.47 8.30
C ASN A 153 -12.05 6.28 7.58
N ARG A 154 -11.79 6.13 6.28
CA ARG A 154 -12.17 4.96 5.50
C ARG A 154 -10.95 4.20 4.98
N LYS A 155 -11.16 2.94 4.63
CA LYS A 155 -10.17 2.14 3.90
C LYS A 155 -9.90 2.79 2.53
N PRO A 156 -8.64 2.80 2.05
CA PRO A 156 -8.34 3.20 0.68
C PRO A 156 -8.98 2.22 -0.32
N SER A 157 -9.41 2.76 -1.46
CA SER A 157 -9.91 1.96 -2.57
C SER A 157 -8.77 1.23 -3.31
N PRO A 158 -9.05 0.20 -4.10
CA PRO A 158 -8.02 -0.49 -4.89
C PRO A 158 -7.24 0.44 -5.84
N ILE A 159 -7.91 1.44 -6.42
CA ILE A 159 -7.25 2.40 -7.31
C ILE A 159 -6.32 3.35 -6.55
N GLU A 160 -6.69 3.78 -5.34
CA GLU A 160 -5.83 4.58 -4.46
C GLU A 160 -4.60 3.79 -4.01
N MET A 161 -4.79 2.50 -3.69
CA MET A 161 -3.69 1.61 -3.35
C MET A 161 -2.76 1.40 -4.54
N ALA A 162 -3.28 1.12 -5.73
CA ALA A 162 -2.50 0.92 -6.94
C ALA A 162 -1.65 2.14 -7.29
N ALA A 163 -2.21 3.35 -7.18
CA ALA A 163 -1.49 4.60 -7.43
C ALA A 163 -0.33 4.85 -6.42
N ALA A 164 -0.49 4.40 -5.17
CA ALA A 164 0.41 4.77 -4.08
C ALA A 164 1.43 3.68 -3.69
N VAL A 165 1.13 2.39 -3.90
CA VAL A 165 1.95 1.25 -3.43
C VAL A 165 3.40 1.28 -3.94
N LYS A 166 3.64 1.85 -5.12
CA LYS A 166 4.97 2.02 -5.70
C LYS A 166 5.95 2.75 -4.77
N TYR A 167 5.47 3.66 -3.93
CA TYR A 167 6.32 4.40 -2.99
C TYR A 167 6.79 3.53 -1.83
N VAL A 168 5.89 2.75 -1.19
CA VAL A 168 6.31 1.84 -0.11
C VAL A 168 7.21 0.72 -0.62
N LEU A 169 7.00 0.23 -1.85
CA LEU A 169 7.90 -0.75 -2.47
C LEU A 169 9.29 -0.14 -2.75
N ALA A 170 9.35 1.14 -3.18
CA ALA A 170 10.61 1.87 -3.33
C ALA A 170 11.30 2.11 -1.97
N GLU A 171 10.56 2.44 -0.91
CA GLU A 171 11.10 2.53 0.46
C GLU A 171 11.70 1.19 0.88
N ILE A 172 11.01 0.08 0.68
CA ILE A 172 11.50 -1.28 1.00
C ILE A 172 12.80 -1.58 0.24
N SER A 173 12.88 -1.22 -1.04
CA SER A 173 14.09 -1.43 -1.84
C SER A 173 15.29 -0.62 -1.36
N VAL A 174 15.07 0.56 -0.77
CA VAL A 174 16.12 1.41 -0.18
C VAL A 174 16.50 0.92 1.23
N ILE A 175 15.50 0.68 2.08
CA ILE A 175 15.69 0.26 3.48
C ILE A 175 16.31 -1.15 3.55
N GLN A 176 15.85 -2.08 2.71
CA GLN A 176 16.22 -3.51 2.72
C GLN A 176 16.11 -4.12 4.13
N PRO A 177 14.92 -4.06 4.75
CA PRO A 177 14.73 -4.58 6.10
C PRO A 177 14.92 -6.10 6.12
N LYS A 178 15.35 -6.64 7.26
CA LYS A 178 15.43 -8.10 7.47
C LYS A 178 14.07 -8.76 7.71
N ALA A 179 13.09 -7.97 8.14
CA ALA A 179 11.70 -8.39 8.26
C ALA A 179 10.75 -7.18 8.12
N ILE A 180 9.52 -7.47 7.63
CA ILE A 180 8.43 -6.50 7.56
C ILE A 180 7.26 -7.02 8.40
N VAL A 181 6.57 -6.12 9.11
CA VAL A 181 5.28 -6.39 9.75
C VAL A 181 4.20 -5.64 8.99
N ALA A 182 3.32 -6.38 8.31
CA ALA A 182 2.16 -5.87 7.61
C ALA A 182 0.97 -5.78 8.60
N LEU A 183 0.56 -4.55 8.90
CA LEU A 183 -0.49 -4.23 9.86
C LEU A 183 -1.87 -4.20 9.18
N GLY A 184 -2.57 -5.34 9.23
CA GLY A 184 -3.93 -5.46 8.69
C GLY A 184 -4.00 -5.98 7.26
N ALA A 185 -5.24 -6.19 6.79
CA ALA A 185 -5.50 -6.79 5.48
C ALA A 185 -5.03 -5.91 4.32
N THR A 186 -5.21 -4.58 4.42
CA THR A 186 -4.80 -3.64 3.36
C THR A 186 -3.29 -3.64 3.14
N ALA A 187 -2.50 -3.73 4.22
CA ALA A 187 -1.05 -3.84 4.10
C ALA A 187 -0.63 -5.18 3.48
N ALA A 188 -1.29 -6.28 3.85
CA ALA A 188 -1.07 -7.59 3.23
C ALA A 188 -1.46 -7.62 1.75
N GLU A 189 -2.59 -6.99 1.40
CA GLU A 189 -3.05 -6.86 0.01
C GLU A 189 -2.04 -6.05 -0.83
N GLY A 190 -1.63 -4.88 -0.33
CA GLY A 190 -0.72 -3.99 -1.07
C GLY A 190 0.70 -4.53 -1.23
N LEU A 191 1.23 -5.26 -0.23
CA LEU A 191 2.60 -5.79 -0.29
C LEU A 191 2.69 -7.18 -0.96
N LEU A 192 1.70 -8.04 -0.73
CA LEU A 192 1.77 -9.46 -1.03
C LEU A 192 0.71 -9.93 -2.03
N ASN A 193 -0.19 -9.04 -2.48
CA ASN A 193 -1.37 -9.37 -3.27
C ASN A 193 -2.25 -10.46 -2.59
N LEU A 194 -2.22 -10.52 -1.25
CA LEU A 194 -3.04 -11.45 -0.48
C LEU A 194 -4.38 -10.82 -0.13
N SER A 195 -5.47 -11.49 -0.52
CA SER A 195 -6.83 -11.12 -0.15
C SER A 195 -7.37 -12.07 0.93
N GLY A 196 -8.29 -11.57 1.76
CA GLY A 196 -8.96 -12.37 2.78
C GLY A 196 -8.80 -11.82 4.20
N SER A 197 -9.12 -12.66 5.19
CA SER A 197 -9.06 -12.27 6.59
C SER A 197 -7.64 -12.28 7.14
N VAL A 198 -7.28 -11.30 7.97
CA VAL A 198 -6.02 -11.28 8.69
C VAL A 198 -5.85 -12.56 9.54
N SER A 199 -6.95 -13.09 10.07
CA SER A 199 -6.95 -14.34 10.84
C SER A 199 -6.39 -15.54 10.06
N ALA A 200 -6.62 -15.59 8.74
CA ALA A 200 -6.11 -16.66 7.88
C ALA A 200 -4.64 -16.45 7.47
N MET A 201 -4.18 -15.19 7.43
CA MET A 201 -2.85 -14.81 6.96
C MET A 201 -1.82 -14.74 8.10
N ARG A 202 -2.25 -14.37 9.33
CA ARG A 202 -1.36 -14.15 10.49
C ARG A 202 -0.68 -15.42 10.98
N GLY A 203 0.31 -15.24 11.84
CA GLY A 203 0.96 -16.35 12.57
C GLY A 203 2.04 -17.08 11.76
N ARG A 204 2.31 -16.69 10.54
CA ARG A 204 3.37 -17.21 9.67
C ARG A 204 3.99 -16.09 8.84
N PHE A 205 5.22 -16.32 8.41
CA PHE A 205 5.87 -15.43 7.45
C PHE A 205 5.40 -15.74 6.03
N HIS A 206 5.22 -14.67 5.27
CA HIS A 206 5.05 -14.65 3.82
C HIS A 206 6.33 -14.11 3.20
N ASP A 207 6.53 -14.32 1.91
CA ASP A 207 7.70 -13.83 1.19
C ASP A 207 7.37 -12.62 0.31
N LEU A 208 8.19 -11.59 0.41
CA LEU A 208 8.20 -10.45 -0.51
C LEU A 208 9.61 -10.31 -1.10
N ASN A 209 9.85 -10.98 -2.23
CA ASN A 209 11.14 -10.95 -2.93
C ASN A 209 12.33 -11.28 -2.01
N GLY A 210 12.19 -12.33 -1.19
CA GLY A 210 13.21 -12.77 -0.23
C GLY A 210 13.15 -12.09 1.14
N ILE A 211 12.28 -11.09 1.33
CA ILE A 211 12.08 -10.44 2.63
C ILE A 211 10.89 -11.09 3.35
N PRO A 212 11.08 -11.63 4.56
CA PRO A 212 9.98 -12.22 5.34
C PRO A 212 9.02 -11.14 5.83
N VAL A 213 7.73 -11.33 5.57
CA VAL A 213 6.63 -10.44 5.98
C VAL A 213 5.71 -11.16 6.95
N MET A 214 5.59 -10.65 8.17
CA MET A 214 4.61 -11.09 9.15
C MET A 214 3.33 -10.28 8.99
N VAL A 215 2.22 -10.93 8.65
CA VAL A 215 0.89 -10.29 8.66
C VAL A 215 0.32 -10.39 10.07
N THR A 216 -0.18 -9.28 10.62
CA THR A 216 -0.84 -9.25 11.93
C THR A 216 -2.00 -8.27 11.94
N TYR A 217 -2.77 -8.22 13.03
CA TYR A 217 -3.87 -7.28 13.16
C TYR A 217 -3.39 -5.83 13.23
N HIS A 218 -4.12 -4.93 12.56
CA HIS A 218 -3.88 -3.50 12.69
C HIS A 218 -4.19 -3.03 14.12
N PRO A 219 -3.40 -2.13 14.73
CA PRO A 219 -3.67 -1.66 16.09
C PRO A 219 -5.07 -1.08 16.31
N SER A 220 -5.68 -0.45 15.30
CA SER A 220 -7.07 0.03 15.39
C SER A 220 -8.10 -1.08 15.59
N TYR A 221 -7.82 -2.30 15.11
CA TYR A 221 -8.66 -3.47 15.38
C TYR A 221 -8.61 -3.85 16.87
N LEU A 222 -7.42 -3.81 17.47
CA LEU A 222 -7.25 -4.08 18.91
C LEU A 222 -8.00 -3.07 19.78
N LEU A 223 -7.98 -1.77 19.40
CA LEU A 223 -8.73 -0.73 20.10
C LEU A 223 -10.25 -0.96 20.00
N ARG A 224 -10.74 -1.39 18.86
CA ARG A 224 -12.18 -1.78 18.72
C ARG A 224 -12.52 -2.99 19.59
N ALA A 225 -11.63 -3.99 19.64
CA ALA A 225 -11.83 -5.16 20.47
C ALA A 225 -11.88 -4.83 21.98
N GLU A 226 -11.29 -3.72 22.44
CA GLU A 226 -11.42 -3.22 23.81
C GLU A 226 -12.87 -2.82 24.14
N GLY A 227 -13.61 -2.28 23.17
CA GLY A 227 -15.03 -1.99 23.30
C GLY A 227 -15.93 -3.22 23.46
N ASP A 228 -15.46 -4.39 23.01
CA ASP A 228 -16.18 -5.68 23.10
C ASP A 228 -15.90 -6.43 24.42
N GLY A 229 -15.15 -5.83 25.32
CA GLY A 229 -14.85 -6.35 26.65
C GLY A 229 -13.42 -6.90 26.85
N PRO A 230 -12.99 -7.00 28.11
CA PRO A 230 -11.58 -7.27 28.45
C PRO A 230 -11.09 -8.67 28.03
N VAL A 231 -11.95 -9.68 28.02
CA VAL A 231 -11.60 -11.05 27.61
C VAL A 231 -11.24 -11.09 26.13
N ARG A 232 -12.07 -10.49 25.26
CA ARG A 232 -11.81 -10.40 23.83
C ARG A 232 -10.57 -9.56 23.54
N ALA A 233 -10.47 -8.40 24.17
CA ALA A 233 -9.30 -7.54 24.04
C ALA A 233 -7.99 -8.25 24.39
N LYS A 234 -7.95 -8.98 25.51
CA LYS A 234 -6.77 -9.77 25.91
C LYS A 234 -6.45 -10.83 24.87
N ALA A 235 -7.44 -11.57 24.37
CA ALA A 235 -7.25 -12.63 23.38
C ALA A 235 -6.67 -12.09 22.05
N GLU A 236 -7.21 -10.95 21.54
CA GLU A 236 -6.72 -10.37 20.29
C GLU A 236 -5.32 -9.75 20.43
N LYS A 237 -5.02 -9.10 21.56
CA LYS A 237 -3.68 -8.61 21.87
C LYS A 237 -2.66 -9.73 22.00
N ARG A 238 -3.04 -10.88 22.59
CA ARG A 238 -2.21 -12.08 22.66
C ARG A 238 -1.78 -12.56 21.28
N LYS A 239 -2.70 -12.62 20.33
CA LYS A 239 -2.41 -13.04 18.96
C LYS A 239 -1.37 -12.13 18.29
N VAL A 240 -1.51 -10.80 18.43
CA VAL A 240 -0.51 -9.87 17.91
C VAL A 240 0.83 -10.06 18.59
N TRP A 241 0.85 -10.29 19.90
CA TRP A 241 2.10 -10.52 20.63
C TRP A 241 2.80 -11.81 20.19
N GLU A 242 2.06 -12.89 19.96
CA GLU A 242 2.59 -14.14 19.40
C GLU A 242 3.23 -13.93 18.02
N ASP A 243 2.66 -13.05 17.18
CA ASP A 243 3.26 -12.67 15.91
C ASP A 243 4.56 -11.88 16.12
N MET A 244 4.59 -10.95 17.08
CA MET A 244 5.79 -10.17 17.39
C MET A 244 6.91 -11.03 17.97
N LEU A 245 6.62 -12.02 18.79
CA LEU A 245 7.63 -12.98 19.27
C LEU A 245 8.32 -13.70 18.11
N LYS A 246 7.57 -14.14 17.10
CA LYS A 246 8.14 -14.76 15.90
C LYS A 246 9.02 -13.79 15.11
N VAL A 247 8.63 -12.51 15.03
CA VAL A 247 9.44 -11.47 14.40
C VAL A 247 10.74 -11.24 15.18
N MET A 248 10.67 -11.20 16.51
CA MET A 248 11.85 -11.06 17.38
C MET A 248 12.81 -12.25 17.20
N GLU A 249 12.30 -13.49 17.20
CA GLU A 249 13.08 -14.70 16.93
C GLU A 249 13.76 -14.62 15.55
N ARG A 250 13.02 -14.23 14.52
CA ARG A 250 13.54 -14.10 13.15
C ARG A 250 14.67 -13.10 13.03
N LEU A 251 14.62 -12.03 13.83
CA LEU A 251 15.63 -10.97 13.86
C LEU A 251 16.79 -11.26 14.83
N GLY A 252 16.72 -12.35 15.60
CA GLY A 252 17.71 -12.66 16.64
C GLY A 252 17.68 -11.69 17.82
N LEU A 253 16.53 -11.04 18.07
CA LEU A 253 16.37 -10.15 19.21
C LEU A 253 16.25 -10.96 20.51
N PRO A 254 16.80 -10.46 21.63
CA PRO A 254 16.67 -11.14 22.93
C PRO A 254 15.20 -11.17 23.37
N ILE A 255 14.73 -12.34 23.79
CA ILE A 255 13.37 -12.54 24.32
C ILE A 255 13.47 -13.00 25.77
N SER A 256 13.02 -12.13 26.70
CA SER A 256 13.00 -12.46 28.13
C SER A 256 11.86 -13.42 28.47
N GLU A 257 11.97 -14.15 29.60
CA GLU A 257 10.88 -14.98 30.08
C GLU A 257 9.57 -14.21 30.32
N ARG A 258 9.66 -12.95 30.76
CA ARG A 258 8.50 -12.09 30.93
C ARG A 258 7.79 -11.82 29.60
N GLN A 259 8.54 -11.61 28.51
CA GLN A 259 7.99 -11.44 27.17
C GLN A 259 7.34 -12.72 26.65
N GLN A 260 7.97 -13.88 26.87
CA GLN A 260 7.38 -15.17 26.49
C GLN A 260 6.06 -15.46 27.21
N LYS A 261 5.96 -15.06 28.49
CA LYS A 261 4.79 -15.32 29.34
C LYS A 261 3.82 -14.14 29.42
N PHE A 262 3.96 -13.09 28.58
CA PHE A 262 3.26 -11.81 28.73
C PHE A 262 1.73 -11.94 28.75
N PHE A 263 1.17 -12.94 28.07
CA PHE A 263 -0.27 -13.23 28.06
C PHE A 263 -0.61 -14.64 28.58
N ALA A 264 0.33 -15.32 29.23
CA ALA A 264 0.10 -16.62 29.82
C ALA A 264 -0.88 -16.54 31.02
#